data_0b7034996a1ce2fb592e6bcab7d22225
#
_entry.id   0b7034996a1ce2fb592e6bcab7d22225
#
_cell.length_a   1.000
_cell.length_b   1.000
_cell.length_c   1.000
_cell.angle_alpha   90.00
_cell.angle_beta   90.00
_cell.angle_gamma   90.00
#
_symmetry.space_group_name_H-M   'P 1'
#
loop_
_entity.id
_entity.type
_entity.pdbx_description
1 polymer ?
#
loop_
_entity_poly.entity_id
_entity_poly.type
_entity_poly.pdbx_seq_one_letter_code
_entity_poly.pdbx_strand_id
1 'polypeptide(L)'
;MSSEEPRVYLILGAAGSGRREIVADLIDGGLVAADRALALLSANEPSSVADARLGRLARWVWTDGCIGSPDLAGATHVFLFTDGRRNPVDQVEAFQRWLAASGGKLARILCFIHCGLVAKHKELLAWCDACVHFADVVLLTRRDGVPNKWMSDFQGRYAAQFLPCLFELVKAGRVENPALILEPEARRMSHLFDDEPNWEITGAGGEGVDEEEIAAQPEEDPYLQRRAGGRRVKEIPDVEKFLA
;
A
#
# COMPACT_ATOMS: atom_id res chain seq x y z
N MET A 1 -30.41 7.32 5.38
CA MET A 1 -29.29 6.65 6.06
C MET A 1 -28.04 7.06 5.27
N SER A 2 -27.19 7.90 5.83
CA SER A 2 -25.91 8.25 5.21
C SER A 2 -25.08 6.96 5.14
N SER A 3 -24.81 6.45 3.93
CA SER A 3 -23.87 5.33 3.77
C SER A 3 -22.49 5.90 4.08
N GLU A 4 -21.92 5.48 5.19
CA GLU A 4 -20.53 5.79 5.52
C GLU A 4 -19.63 5.32 4.37
N GLU A 5 -18.69 6.16 3.92
CA GLU A 5 -17.76 5.82 2.85
C GLU A 5 -16.92 4.60 3.26
N PRO A 6 -16.79 3.57 2.41
CA PRO A 6 -16.00 2.40 2.76
C PRO A 6 -14.53 2.73 2.96
N ARG A 7 -13.94 2.19 4.01
CA ARG A 7 -12.50 2.27 4.27
C ARG A 7 -11.75 1.36 3.30
N VAL A 8 -10.83 1.91 2.55
CA VAL A 8 -10.06 1.17 1.54
C VAL A 8 -8.62 0.95 2.01
N TYR A 9 -8.18 -0.29 1.92
CA TYR A 9 -6.81 -0.71 2.19
C TYR A 9 -6.17 -1.18 0.89
N LEU A 10 -5.02 -0.57 0.52
CA LEU A 10 -4.21 -1.06 -0.59
C LEU A 10 -3.21 -2.10 -0.07
N ILE A 11 -3.19 -3.27 -0.69
CA ILE A 11 -2.35 -4.40 -0.27
C ILE A 11 -1.21 -4.59 -1.28
N LEU A 12 -0.03 -4.08 -0.93
CA LEU A 12 1.20 -4.24 -1.71
C LEU A 12 1.94 -5.51 -1.29
N GLY A 13 2.70 -6.10 -2.20
CA GLY A 13 3.57 -7.22 -1.91
C GLY A 13 3.70 -8.18 -3.09
N ALA A 14 4.84 -8.87 -3.17
CA ALA A 14 5.09 -9.87 -4.20
C ALA A 14 4.16 -11.09 -4.07
N ALA A 15 3.91 -11.80 -5.16
CA ALA A 15 3.22 -13.07 -5.11
C ALA A 15 3.96 -14.03 -4.17
N GLY A 16 3.22 -14.86 -3.42
CA GLY A 16 3.80 -15.79 -2.43
C GLY A 16 4.18 -15.16 -1.09
N SER A 17 4.05 -13.85 -0.89
CA SER A 17 4.37 -13.19 0.39
C SER A 17 3.41 -13.50 1.54
N GLY A 18 2.32 -14.23 1.32
CA GLY A 18 1.35 -14.58 2.37
C GLY A 18 0.30 -13.49 2.63
N ARG A 19 0.13 -12.55 1.69
CA ARG A 19 -0.80 -11.41 1.83
C ARG A 19 -2.21 -11.82 2.20
N ARG A 20 -2.75 -12.86 1.52
CA ARG A 20 -4.15 -13.29 1.70
C ARG A 20 -4.37 -13.90 3.07
N GLU A 21 -3.46 -14.78 3.50
CA GLU A 21 -3.51 -15.45 4.80
C GLU A 21 -3.47 -14.43 5.94
N ILE A 22 -2.61 -13.41 5.81
CA ILE A 22 -2.44 -12.40 6.85
C ILE A 22 -3.59 -11.39 6.82
N VAL A 23 -4.07 -10.95 5.65
CA VAL A 23 -5.26 -10.08 5.57
C VAL A 23 -6.50 -10.81 6.11
N ALA A 24 -6.62 -12.12 5.89
CA ALA A 24 -7.69 -12.90 6.53
C ALA A 24 -7.58 -12.89 8.07
N ASP A 25 -6.37 -12.99 8.62
CA ASP A 25 -6.13 -12.86 10.06
C ASP A 25 -6.43 -11.42 10.57
N LEU A 26 -6.11 -10.39 9.78
CA LEU A 26 -6.46 -9.01 10.08
C LEU A 26 -7.98 -8.79 10.10
N ILE A 27 -8.71 -9.37 9.16
CA ILE A 27 -10.18 -9.33 9.10
C ILE A 27 -10.78 -10.01 10.34
N ASP A 28 -10.34 -11.24 10.63
CA ASP A 28 -10.86 -12.05 11.74
C ASP A 28 -10.57 -11.40 13.11
N GLY A 29 -9.41 -10.75 13.27
CA GLY A 29 -8.97 -10.20 14.57
C GLY A 29 -9.13 -8.67 14.72
N GLY A 30 -9.31 -7.95 13.63
CA GLY A 30 -9.32 -6.47 13.64
C GLY A 30 -10.67 -5.83 13.30
N LEU A 31 -11.62 -6.58 12.68
CA LEU A 31 -12.95 -6.09 12.35
C LEU A 31 -13.99 -6.55 13.38
N VAL A 32 -15.05 -5.77 13.54
CA VAL A 32 -16.18 -6.14 14.39
C VAL A 32 -17.31 -6.81 13.58
N ALA A 33 -18.22 -7.47 14.26
CA ALA A 33 -19.29 -8.26 13.61
C ALA A 33 -20.23 -7.44 12.67
N ALA A 34 -20.29 -6.12 12.85
CA ALA A 34 -21.05 -5.24 11.99
C ALA A 34 -20.31 -4.88 10.68
N ASP A 35 -19.01 -5.08 10.63
CA ASP A 35 -18.20 -4.76 9.46
C ASP A 35 -18.39 -5.78 8.34
N ARG A 36 -18.31 -5.29 7.13
CA ARG A 36 -18.47 -6.08 5.91
C ARG A 36 -17.23 -5.93 5.05
N ALA A 37 -16.35 -6.91 5.14
CA ALA A 37 -15.14 -6.97 4.33
C ALA A 37 -15.43 -7.34 2.87
N LEU A 38 -14.77 -6.65 1.94
CA LEU A 38 -14.69 -6.97 0.52
C LEU A 38 -13.24 -7.06 0.10
N ALA A 39 -12.80 -8.23 -0.35
CA ALA A 39 -11.49 -8.42 -0.95
C ALA A 39 -11.56 -8.31 -2.47
N LEU A 40 -10.76 -7.43 -3.05
CA LEU A 40 -10.59 -7.25 -4.49
C LEU A 40 -9.25 -7.84 -4.91
N LEU A 41 -9.26 -9.03 -5.53
CA LEU A 41 -8.06 -9.71 -6.01
C LEU A 41 -7.88 -9.48 -7.52
N SER A 42 -6.62 -9.45 -7.99
CA SER A 42 -6.36 -9.45 -9.44
C SER A 42 -6.96 -10.69 -10.11
N ALA A 43 -7.58 -10.52 -11.27
CA ALA A 43 -8.09 -11.62 -12.07
C ALA A 43 -7.00 -12.61 -12.51
N ASN A 44 -5.74 -12.15 -12.56
CA ASN A 44 -4.58 -12.97 -12.93
C ASN A 44 -4.05 -13.84 -11.78
N GLU A 45 -4.46 -13.55 -10.54
CA GLU A 45 -3.99 -14.36 -9.41
C GLU A 45 -4.83 -15.64 -9.24
N PRO A 46 -4.18 -16.81 -9.07
CA PRO A 46 -4.89 -18.08 -8.87
C PRO A 46 -5.67 -18.05 -7.55
N SER A 47 -6.70 -18.89 -7.45
CA SER A 47 -7.44 -19.08 -6.20
C SER A 47 -6.57 -19.72 -5.11
N SER A 48 -6.83 -19.36 -3.85
CA SER A 48 -6.14 -19.88 -2.66
C SER A 48 -7.14 -20.34 -1.61
N VAL A 49 -6.72 -21.26 -0.75
CA VAL A 49 -7.53 -21.70 0.41
C VAL A 49 -7.84 -20.51 1.34
N ALA A 50 -6.94 -19.55 1.43
CA ALA A 50 -7.15 -18.34 2.24
C ALA A 50 -8.30 -17.45 1.74
N ASP A 51 -8.68 -17.57 0.46
CA ASP A 51 -9.73 -16.74 -0.16
C ASP A 51 -11.09 -16.93 0.57
N ALA A 52 -11.36 -18.10 1.12
CA ALA A 52 -12.59 -18.40 1.87
C ALA A 52 -12.74 -17.57 3.18
N ARG A 53 -11.63 -17.01 3.71
CA ARG A 53 -11.61 -16.21 4.94
C ARG A 53 -11.55 -14.70 4.69
N LEU A 54 -11.52 -14.27 3.43
CA LEU A 54 -11.39 -12.85 3.07
C LEU A 54 -12.74 -12.08 3.07
N GLY A 55 -13.82 -12.72 3.53
CA GLY A 55 -15.18 -12.17 3.44
C GLY A 55 -15.74 -12.26 2.03
N ARG A 56 -16.44 -11.21 1.56
CA ARG A 56 -16.89 -11.13 0.16
C ARG A 56 -15.69 -10.93 -0.75
N LEU A 57 -15.56 -11.77 -1.77
CA LEU A 57 -14.46 -11.72 -2.71
C LEU A 57 -14.96 -11.35 -4.11
N ALA A 58 -14.23 -10.43 -4.77
CA ALA A 58 -14.45 -10.10 -6.17
C ALA A 58 -13.11 -9.96 -6.90
N ARG A 59 -13.16 -9.94 -8.22
CA ARG A 59 -11.97 -9.86 -9.07
C ARG A 59 -11.94 -8.52 -9.79
N TRP A 60 -10.79 -7.86 -9.77
CA TRP A 60 -10.51 -6.69 -10.59
C TRP A 60 -9.64 -7.07 -11.79
N VAL A 61 -9.76 -6.32 -12.87
CA VAL A 61 -8.99 -6.51 -14.09
C VAL A 61 -8.08 -5.32 -14.36
N TRP A 62 -6.92 -5.58 -14.95
CA TRP A 62 -6.00 -4.56 -15.39
C TRP A 62 -6.20 -4.30 -16.89
N THR A 63 -6.61 -3.09 -17.25
CA THR A 63 -6.83 -2.69 -18.65
C THR A 63 -6.25 -1.31 -18.87
N ASP A 64 -5.31 -1.18 -19.78
CA ASP A 64 -4.70 0.10 -20.22
C ASP A 64 -4.22 0.99 -19.07
N GLY A 65 -3.57 0.39 -18.08
CA GLY A 65 -3.05 1.11 -16.91
C GLY A 65 -4.11 1.50 -15.88
N CYS A 66 -5.32 0.93 -15.98
CA CYS A 66 -6.44 1.20 -15.08
C CYS A 66 -6.88 -0.06 -14.31
N ILE A 67 -7.43 0.15 -13.12
CA ILE A 67 -8.07 -0.89 -12.31
C ILE A 67 -9.57 -0.85 -12.60
N GLY A 68 -10.08 -1.90 -13.27
CA GLY A 68 -11.51 -2.15 -13.42
C GLY A 68 -11.98 -3.07 -12.30
N SER A 69 -12.82 -2.57 -11.39
CA SER A 69 -13.34 -3.36 -10.28
C SER A 69 -14.88 -3.36 -10.26
N PRO A 70 -15.49 -4.38 -9.65
CA PRO A 70 -16.91 -4.34 -9.36
C PRO A 70 -17.27 -3.28 -8.32
N ASP A 71 -18.57 -3.03 -8.17
CA ASP A 71 -19.14 -2.12 -7.19
C ASP A 71 -18.74 -2.48 -5.74
N LEU A 72 -18.44 -1.47 -4.94
CA LEU A 72 -18.13 -1.57 -3.52
C LEU A 72 -19.39 -1.65 -2.63
N ALA A 73 -20.58 -1.59 -3.22
CA ALA A 73 -21.84 -1.48 -2.49
C ALA A 73 -21.96 -2.48 -1.32
N GLY A 74 -22.34 -1.95 -0.17
CA GLY A 74 -22.51 -2.70 1.05
C GLY A 74 -21.23 -3.08 1.79
N ALA A 75 -20.03 -2.78 1.28
CA ALA A 75 -18.79 -2.95 2.04
C ALA A 75 -18.57 -1.79 3.01
N THR A 76 -18.02 -2.08 4.20
CA THR A 76 -17.48 -1.08 5.13
C THR A 76 -15.95 -1.03 5.05
N HIS A 77 -15.32 -2.16 4.69
CA HIS A 77 -13.88 -2.31 4.55
C HIS A 77 -13.55 -3.01 3.23
N VAL A 78 -12.72 -2.39 2.41
CA VAL A 78 -12.31 -2.89 1.10
C VAL A 78 -10.81 -3.14 1.11
N PHE A 79 -10.38 -4.34 0.78
CA PHE A 79 -8.98 -4.73 0.67
C PHE A 79 -8.63 -4.98 -0.79
N LEU A 80 -7.99 -4.00 -1.44
CA LEU A 80 -7.55 -4.13 -2.83
C LEU A 80 -6.13 -4.68 -2.87
N PHE A 81 -5.99 -5.91 -3.32
CA PHE A 81 -4.71 -6.58 -3.51
C PHE A 81 -4.14 -6.21 -4.88
N THR A 82 -2.93 -5.67 -4.90
CA THR A 82 -2.19 -5.50 -6.15
C THR A 82 -1.85 -6.87 -6.77
N ASP A 83 -1.63 -6.91 -8.08
CA ASP A 83 -1.05 -8.09 -8.72
C ASP A 83 0.42 -8.22 -8.30
N GLY A 84 0.73 -9.25 -7.54
CA GLY A 84 2.06 -9.45 -6.96
C GLY A 84 3.16 -9.83 -7.95
N ARG A 85 2.86 -9.86 -9.25
CA ARG A 85 3.82 -10.08 -10.35
C ARG A 85 4.10 -8.81 -11.15
N ARG A 86 3.33 -7.75 -10.95
CA ARG A 86 3.47 -6.49 -11.69
C ARG A 86 4.23 -5.44 -10.92
N ASN A 87 4.65 -4.39 -11.64
CA ASN A 87 5.26 -3.21 -11.05
C ASN A 87 4.31 -2.57 -10.01
N PRO A 88 4.70 -2.45 -8.73
CA PRO A 88 3.85 -1.89 -7.69
C PRO A 88 3.58 -0.40 -7.88
N VAL A 89 4.52 0.37 -8.42
CA VAL A 89 4.37 1.82 -8.63
C VAL A 89 3.30 2.12 -9.67
N ASP A 90 3.24 1.35 -10.76
CA ASP A 90 2.20 1.51 -11.78
C ASP A 90 0.81 1.19 -11.20
N GLN A 91 0.74 0.22 -10.29
CA GLN A 91 -0.51 -0.13 -9.62
C GLN A 91 -0.93 0.89 -8.56
N VAL A 92 0.02 1.51 -7.84
CA VAL A 92 -0.26 2.62 -6.91
C VAL A 92 -0.80 3.83 -7.67
N GLU A 93 -0.20 4.18 -8.80
CA GLU A 93 -0.68 5.27 -9.67
C GLU A 93 -2.08 4.99 -10.24
N ALA A 94 -2.35 3.75 -10.65
CA ALA A 94 -3.68 3.35 -11.09
C ALA A 94 -4.70 3.31 -9.94
N PHE A 95 -4.25 2.90 -8.75
CA PHE A 95 -5.08 2.87 -7.55
C PHE A 95 -5.52 4.27 -7.13
N GLN A 96 -4.66 5.29 -7.23
CA GLN A 96 -5.03 6.67 -6.93
C GLN A 96 -6.24 7.11 -7.79
N ARG A 97 -6.17 6.87 -9.10
CA ARG A 97 -7.27 7.20 -10.02
C ARG A 97 -8.53 6.41 -9.72
N TRP A 98 -8.38 5.12 -9.42
CA TRP A 98 -9.49 4.25 -9.06
C TRP A 98 -10.14 4.68 -7.74
N LEU A 99 -9.36 5.04 -6.72
CA LEU A 99 -9.85 5.46 -5.41
C LEU A 99 -10.74 6.71 -5.53
N ALA A 100 -10.28 7.72 -6.29
CA ALA A 100 -11.03 8.95 -6.55
C ALA A 100 -12.41 8.70 -7.20
N ALA A 101 -12.53 7.63 -8.00
CA ALA A 101 -13.78 7.26 -8.68
C ALA A 101 -14.64 6.25 -7.88
N SER A 102 -14.08 5.58 -6.87
CA SER A 102 -14.72 4.46 -6.18
C SER A 102 -15.73 4.84 -5.12
N GLY A 103 -15.70 6.07 -4.63
CA GLY A 103 -16.48 6.55 -3.48
C GLY A 103 -15.98 5.98 -2.14
N GLY A 104 -14.78 5.39 -2.09
CA GLY A 104 -14.14 4.94 -0.87
C GLY A 104 -13.09 5.92 -0.36
N LYS A 105 -12.73 5.80 0.93
CA LYS A 105 -11.67 6.59 1.55
C LYS A 105 -10.47 5.71 1.89
N LEU A 106 -9.26 6.13 1.50
CA LEU A 106 -8.03 5.40 1.86
C LEU A 106 -7.88 5.36 3.39
N ALA A 107 -7.82 4.16 3.94
CA ALA A 107 -7.50 3.93 5.34
C ALA A 107 -6.00 3.75 5.54
N ARG A 108 -5.41 2.76 4.86
CA ARG A 108 -3.95 2.49 4.91
C ARG A 108 -3.46 1.76 3.67
N ILE A 109 -2.15 1.86 3.45
CA ILE A 109 -1.40 1.04 2.50
C ILE A 109 -0.55 0.06 3.30
N LEU A 110 -0.83 -1.25 3.13
CA LEU A 110 -0.15 -2.34 3.81
C LEU A 110 0.82 -3.02 2.84
N CYS A 111 2.11 -3.02 3.17
CA CYS A 111 3.16 -3.65 2.36
C CYS A 111 3.62 -4.96 2.98
N PHE A 112 3.60 -6.05 2.21
CA PHE A 112 3.99 -7.39 2.64
C PHE A 112 5.34 -7.77 2.02
N ILE A 113 6.40 -7.74 2.82
CA ILE A 113 7.75 -8.09 2.39
C ILE A 113 8.01 -9.59 2.60
N HIS A 114 8.25 -10.30 1.50
CA HIS A 114 8.69 -11.70 1.54
C HIS A 114 10.18 -11.78 1.90
N CYS A 115 10.52 -11.85 3.18
CA CYS A 115 11.90 -11.76 3.68
C CYS A 115 12.82 -12.81 3.05
N GLY A 116 12.36 -14.06 2.94
CA GLY A 116 13.16 -15.13 2.33
C GLY A 116 13.49 -14.89 0.84
N LEU A 117 12.59 -14.25 0.09
CA LEU A 117 12.82 -13.88 -1.32
C LEU A 117 13.83 -12.75 -1.41
N VAL A 118 13.66 -11.67 -0.65
CA VAL A 118 14.55 -10.51 -0.67
C VAL A 118 15.95 -10.86 -0.12
N ALA A 119 16.03 -11.74 0.86
CA ALA A 119 17.32 -12.22 1.38
C ALA A 119 18.14 -12.99 0.34
N LYS A 120 17.47 -13.70 -0.58
CA LYS A 120 18.11 -14.41 -1.69
C LYS A 120 18.50 -13.50 -2.85
N HIS A 121 17.71 -12.45 -3.10
CA HIS A 121 17.80 -11.58 -4.28
C HIS A 121 17.90 -10.12 -3.84
N LYS A 122 19.14 -9.64 -3.65
CA LYS A 122 19.40 -8.27 -3.17
C LYS A 122 18.91 -7.19 -4.13
N GLU A 123 18.77 -7.50 -5.40
CA GLU A 123 18.22 -6.63 -6.44
C GLU A 123 16.81 -6.18 -6.09
N LEU A 124 16.04 -7.01 -5.37
CA LEU A 124 14.69 -6.69 -4.91
C LEU A 124 14.64 -5.62 -3.82
N LEU A 125 15.78 -5.18 -3.26
CA LEU A 125 15.78 -4.06 -2.31
C LEU A 125 15.20 -2.79 -2.94
N ALA A 126 15.51 -2.48 -4.20
CA ALA A 126 14.94 -1.33 -4.90
C ALA A 126 13.41 -1.45 -5.09
N TRP A 127 12.91 -2.68 -5.29
CA TRP A 127 11.47 -2.97 -5.32
C TRP A 127 10.83 -2.77 -3.94
N CYS A 128 11.52 -3.23 -2.88
CA CYS A 128 11.07 -3.01 -1.50
C CYS A 128 11.05 -1.52 -1.15
N ASP A 129 12.10 -0.76 -1.51
CA ASP A 129 12.19 0.68 -1.27
C ASP A 129 11.00 1.42 -1.88
N ALA A 130 10.59 1.05 -3.10
CA ALA A 130 9.42 1.61 -3.75
C ALA A 130 8.11 1.28 -2.99
N CYS A 131 7.94 0.03 -2.57
CA CYS A 131 6.75 -0.38 -1.81
C CYS A 131 6.67 0.29 -0.44
N VAL A 132 7.80 0.38 0.27
CA VAL A 132 7.90 0.99 1.61
C VAL A 132 7.63 2.49 1.56
N HIS A 133 8.06 3.17 0.50
CA HIS A 133 7.79 4.60 0.29
C HIS A 133 6.30 4.94 0.32
N PHE A 134 5.45 4.07 -0.24
CA PHE A 134 4.00 4.26 -0.26
C PHE A 134 3.29 3.64 0.96
N ALA A 135 3.97 2.84 1.78
CA ALA A 135 3.33 2.06 2.84
C ALA A 135 3.16 2.83 4.14
N ASP A 136 2.01 2.65 4.79
CA ASP A 136 1.77 3.06 6.18
C ASP A 136 2.25 1.98 7.17
N VAL A 137 2.15 0.71 6.77
CA VAL A 137 2.60 -0.45 7.56
C VAL A 137 3.34 -1.44 6.68
N VAL A 138 4.49 -1.89 7.14
CA VAL A 138 5.33 -2.90 6.51
C VAL A 138 5.30 -4.19 7.33
N LEU A 139 4.74 -5.23 6.76
CA LEU A 139 4.60 -6.55 7.39
C LEU A 139 5.72 -7.46 6.87
N LEU A 140 6.63 -7.87 7.75
CA LEU A 140 7.74 -8.75 7.44
C LEU A 140 7.31 -10.20 7.55
N THR A 141 7.20 -10.88 6.40
CA THR A 141 6.60 -12.20 6.23
C THR A 141 7.61 -13.22 5.73
N ARG A 142 7.23 -14.52 5.75
CA ARG A 142 8.07 -15.59 5.19
C ARG A 142 9.52 -15.54 5.68
N ARG A 143 9.68 -15.44 7.00
CA ARG A 143 10.97 -15.23 7.67
C ARG A 143 11.71 -16.53 8.01
N ASP A 144 11.09 -17.69 7.75
CA ASP A 144 11.67 -18.99 8.06
C ASP A 144 13.00 -19.18 7.32
N GLY A 145 14.05 -19.49 8.08
CA GLY A 145 15.40 -19.64 7.55
C GLY A 145 16.14 -18.32 7.21
N VAL A 146 15.52 -17.17 7.45
CA VAL A 146 16.19 -15.87 7.27
C VAL A 146 17.01 -15.53 8.52
N PRO A 147 18.34 -15.21 8.38
CA PRO A 147 19.17 -14.87 9.53
C PRO A 147 18.67 -13.63 10.28
N ASN A 148 18.72 -13.65 11.62
CA ASN A 148 18.34 -12.50 12.44
C ASN A 148 19.16 -11.23 12.11
N LYS A 149 20.44 -11.39 11.75
CA LYS A 149 21.28 -10.28 11.30
C LYS A 149 20.68 -9.61 10.06
N TRP A 150 20.26 -10.39 9.07
CA TRP A 150 19.61 -9.85 7.87
C TRP A 150 18.33 -9.08 8.21
N MET A 151 17.49 -9.62 9.12
CA MET A 151 16.28 -8.95 9.59
C MET A 151 16.57 -7.60 10.24
N SER A 152 17.61 -7.56 11.11
CA SER A 152 18.04 -6.33 11.78
C SER A 152 18.60 -5.31 10.77
N ASP A 153 19.44 -5.76 9.83
CA ASP A 153 20.04 -4.91 8.80
C ASP A 153 18.96 -4.34 7.87
N PHE A 154 17.94 -5.15 7.51
CA PHE A 154 16.82 -4.74 6.67
C PHE A 154 15.98 -3.66 7.37
N GLN A 155 15.60 -3.86 8.63
CA GLN A 155 14.86 -2.85 9.41
C GLN A 155 15.70 -1.60 9.66
N GLY A 156 16.98 -1.76 9.99
CA GLY A 156 17.93 -0.68 10.20
C GLY A 156 18.11 0.23 8.99
N ARG A 157 18.03 -0.33 7.77
CA ARG A 157 18.06 0.44 6.51
C ARG A 157 16.99 1.54 6.48
N TYR A 158 15.77 1.24 6.95
CA TYR A 158 14.66 2.18 6.93
C TYR A 158 14.61 3.05 8.19
N ALA A 159 14.97 2.49 9.34
CA ALA A 159 15.10 3.27 10.57
C ALA A 159 16.12 4.41 10.44
N ALA A 160 17.23 4.18 9.72
CA ALA A 160 18.24 5.21 9.43
C ALA A 160 17.72 6.35 8.53
N GLN A 161 16.62 6.15 7.82
CA GLN A 161 15.95 7.13 6.97
C GLN A 161 14.79 7.85 7.69
N PHE A 162 14.54 7.53 8.96
CA PHE A 162 13.45 8.09 9.78
C PHE A 162 12.06 7.95 9.13
N LEU A 163 11.82 6.83 8.44
CA LEU A 163 10.52 6.59 7.82
C LEU A 163 9.42 6.46 8.88
N PRO A 164 8.26 7.10 8.69
CA PRO A 164 7.19 7.11 9.69
C PRO A 164 6.37 5.81 9.71
N CYS A 165 6.50 4.94 8.71
CA CYS A 165 5.74 3.71 8.59
C CYS A 165 6.06 2.72 9.71
N LEU A 166 5.05 1.95 10.13
CA LEU A 166 5.21 0.90 11.13
C LEU A 166 5.84 -0.34 10.49
N PHE A 167 6.78 -0.97 11.21
CA PHE A 167 7.34 -2.27 10.83
C PHE A 167 6.87 -3.35 11.79
N GLU A 168 6.14 -4.35 11.28
CA GLU A 168 5.56 -5.44 12.06
C GLU A 168 6.09 -6.80 11.63
N LEU A 169 6.40 -7.64 12.62
CA LEU A 169 6.88 -9.00 12.40
C LEU A 169 5.70 -9.98 12.39
N VAL A 170 5.44 -10.60 11.25
CA VAL A 170 4.46 -11.67 11.17
C VAL A 170 5.05 -12.96 11.76
N LYS A 171 4.36 -13.57 12.73
CA LYS A 171 4.73 -14.83 13.38
C LYS A 171 3.66 -15.88 13.14
N ALA A 172 4.02 -17.02 12.58
CA ALA A 172 3.08 -18.11 12.26
C ALA A 172 1.83 -17.66 11.48
N GLY A 173 2.00 -16.73 10.53
CA GLY A 173 0.91 -16.18 9.72
C GLY A 173 0.00 -15.18 10.42
N ARG A 174 0.38 -14.69 11.62
CA ARG A 174 -0.40 -13.75 12.43
C ARG A 174 0.38 -12.50 12.77
N VAL A 175 -0.36 -11.40 12.98
CA VAL A 175 0.14 -10.16 13.55
C VAL A 175 -0.25 -10.06 15.03
N GLU A 176 0.52 -9.34 15.82
CA GLU A 176 0.28 -9.23 17.26
C GLU A 176 -0.98 -8.41 17.59
N ASN A 177 -1.19 -7.30 16.86
CA ASN A 177 -2.34 -6.41 17.05
C ASN A 177 -3.03 -6.07 15.73
N PRO A 178 -3.99 -6.88 15.25
CA PRO A 178 -4.72 -6.63 14.01
C PRO A 178 -5.45 -5.28 13.97
N ALA A 179 -6.04 -4.85 15.08
CA ALA A 179 -6.76 -3.59 15.16
C ALA A 179 -5.85 -2.37 14.90
N LEU A 180 -4.63 -2.38 15.46
CA LEU A 180 -3.63 -1.34 15.23
C LEU A 180 -3.22 -1.27 13.75
N ILE A 181 -3.09 -2.42 13.09
CA ILE A 181 -2.74 -2.47 11.66
C ILE A 181 -3.84 -1.87 10.80
N LEU A 182 -5.10 -2.05 11.18
CA LEU A 182 -6.26 -1.55 10.43
C LEU A 182 -6.72 -0.15 10.85
N GLU A 183 -6.09 0.45 11.86
CA GLU A 183 -6.40 1.83 12.27
C GLU A 183 -6.12 2.81 11.12
N PRO A 184 -7.08 3.68 10.72
CA PRO A 184 -6.91 4.59 9.59
C PRO A 184 -6.03 5.79 9.95
N GLU A 185 -4.72 5.56 9.96
CA GLU A 185 -3.70 6.58 10.23
C GLU A 185 -2.63 6.56 9.13
N ALA A 186 -2.44 7.69 8.45
CA ALA A 186 -1.41 7.82 7.42
C ALA A 186 -0.02 7.91 8.05
N ARG A 187 0.90 7.04 7.60
CA ARG A 187 2.30 6.97 8.05
C ARG A 187 3.27 6.73 6.88
N ARG A 188 2.86 7.02 5.67
CA ARG A 188 3.68 6.86 4.45
C ARG A 188 4.55 8.08 4.19
N MET A 189 5.61 7.88 3.42
CA MET A 189 6.46 8.99 2.93
C MET A 189 5.84 9.74 1.75
N SER A 190 5.07 9.02 0.93
CA SER A 190 4.42 9.60 -0.24
C SER A 190 3.22 10.46 0.16
N HIS A 191 3.16 11.67 -0.37
CA HIS A 191 2.03 12.59 -0.24
C HIS A 191 0.96 12.41 -1.33
N LEU A 192 1.08 11.35 -2.14
CA LEU A 192 0.22 11.07 -3.30
C LEU A 192 -1.28 11.01 -2.98
N PHE A 193 -1.63 10.65 -1.74
CA PHE A 193 -2.99 10.47 -1.26
C PHE A 193 -3.39 11.48 -0.17
N ASP A 194 -2.58 12.48 0.06
CA ASP A 194 -2.91 13.51 1.04
C ASP A 194 -3.90 14.48 0.39
N ASP A 195 -4.88 14.94 1.17
CA ASP A 195 -5.76 16.00 0.74
C ASP A 195 -4.88 17.23 0.46
N GLU A 196 -5.14 17.95 -0.62
CA GLU A 196 -4.42 19.21 -0.88
C GLU A 196 -4.58 20.12 0.35
N PRO A 197 -3.47 20.63 0.92
CA PRO A 197 -3.57 21.51 2.06
C PRO A 197 -4.38 22.74 1.62
N ASN A 198 -5.57 22.89 2.21
CA ASN A 198 -6.40 24.07 1.99
C ASN A 198 -5.76 25.22 2.76
N TRP A 199 -4.73 25.84 2.17
CA TRP A 199 -4.10 27.05 2.69
C TRP A 199 -5.05 28.24 2.43
N GLU A 200 -6.12 28.35 3.21
CA GLU A 200 -6.76 29.64 3.39
C GLU A 200 -5.84 30.51 4.23
N ILE A 201 -5.02 31.34 3.56
CA ILE A 201 -4.31 32.43 4.23
C ILE A 201 -5.40 33.44 4.63
N THR A 202 -5.94 33.32 5.82
CA THR A 202 -6.69 34.38 6.48
C THR A 202 -5.69 35.47 6.91
N GLY A 203 -5.20 36.23 5.95
CA GLY A 203 -4.38 37.39 6.17
C GLY A 203 -5.23 38.53 6.74
N ALA A 204 -5.25 38.70 8.05
CA ALA A 204 -5.61 39.96 8.67
C ALA A 204 -4.50 40.97 8.36
N GLY A 205 -4.87 42.11 7.78
CA GLY A 205 -4.00 43.11 7.24
C GLY A 205 -2.84 43.59 8.12
N GLY A 206 -1.71 43.76 7.49
CA GLY A 206 -0.55 44.47 7.98
C GLY A 206 0.26 44.93 6.76
N GLU A 207 0.44 46.22 6.62
CA GLU A 207 1.12 46.89 5.51
C GLU A 207 2.58 46.42 5.36
N GLY A 208 2.94 46.05 4.15
CA GLY A 208 4.29 46.19 3.59
C GLY A 208 5.30 45.12 3.91
N VAL A 209 5.23 43.98 3.21
CA VAL A 209 6.42 43.25 2.76
C VAL A 209 6.06 42.66 1.38
N ASP A 210 6.91 42.87 0.39
CA ASP A 210 6.85 42.22 -0.91
C ASP A 210 7.12 40.71 -0.67
N GLU A 211 6.07 39.94 -0.37
CA GLU A 211 6.12 38.47 -0.38
C GLU A 211 6.00 38.06 -1.85
N GLU A 212 7.13 37.72 -2.48
CA GLU A 212 7.11 36.80 -3.61
C GLU A 212 6.35 35.58 -3.13
N GLU A 213 5.10 35.39 -3.58
CA GLU A 213 4.33 34.17 -3.43
C GLU A 213 5.16 33.06 -4.06
N ILE A 214 5.99 32.37 -3.27
CA ILE A 214 6.53 31.09 -3.61
C ILE A 214 5.35 30.14 -3.47
N ALA A 215 4.56 30.05 -4.54
CA ALA A 215 3.62 28.96 -4.71
C ALA A 215 4.46 27.67 -4.74
N ALA A 216 4.65 27.07 -3.60
CA ALA A 216 5.29 25.77 -3.50
C ALA A 216 4.38 24.78 -4.24
N GLN A 217 4.69 24.53 -5.51
CA GLN A 217 4.06 23.45 -6.24
C GLN A 217 4.40 22.15 -5.49
N PRO A 218 3.41 21.30 -5.21
CA PRO A 218 3.68 20.02 -4.57
C PRO A 218 4.72 19.27 -5.40
N GLU A 219 5.82 18.91 -4.76
CA GLU A 219 6.92 18.20 -5.42
C GLU A 219 6.39 16.86 -5.94
N GLU A 220 6.57 16.57 -7.23
CA GLU A 220 6.11 15.30 -7.82
C GLU A 220 6.79 14.14 -7.11
N ASP A 221 6.00 13.14 -6.69
CA ASP A 221 6.52 11.94 -6.01
C ASP A 221 7.67 11.30 -6.79
N PRO A 222 8.84 11.08 -6.17
CA PRO A 222 10.07 10.66 -6.85
C PRO A 222 9.94 9.30 -7.56
N TYR A 223 8.96 8.45 -7.20
CA TYR A 223 8.67 7.20 -7.91
C TYR A 223 7.71 7.40 -9.08
N LEU A 224 6.97 8.50 -9.12
CA LEU A 224 6.04 8.81 -10.21
C LEU A 224 6.68 9.63 -11.33
N GLN A 225 7.79 10.32 -11.06
CA GLN A 225 8.52 11.11 -12.05
C GLN A 225 8.89 10.30 -13.29
N ARG A 226 8.66 10.89 -14.47
CA ARG A 226 8.92 10.27 -15.77
C ARG A 226 9.90 11.10 -16.58
N ARG A 227 10.77 10.42 -17.33
CA ARG A 227 11.67 11.03 -18.32
C ARG A 227 10.89 11.35 -19.61
N ALA A 228 11.48 12.19 -20.48
CA ALA A 228 11.02 12.33 -21.85
C ALA A 228 10.98 10.94 -22.50
N GLY A 229 9.80 10.51 -22.99
CA GLY A 229 9.57 9.15 -23.49
C GLY A 229 8.84 8.20 -22.52
N GLY A 230 8.38 8.71 -21.36
CA GLY A 230 7.42 8.03 -20.47
C GLY A 230 8.01 7.00 -19.50
N ARG A 231 9.30 6.69 -19.56
CA ARG A 231 9.97 5.82 -18.58
C ARG A 231 10.10 6.52 -17.23
N ARG A 232 9.90 5.79 -16.13
CA ARG A 232 10.11 6.32 -14.78
C ARG A 232 11.58 6.69 -14.55
N VAL A 233 11.83 7.74 -13.78
CA VAL A 233 13.19 8.16 -13.39
C VAL A 233 13.80 7.12 -12.48
N LYS A 234 13.07 6.64 -11.45
CA LYS A 234 13.46 5.54 -10.59
C LYS A 234 12.96 4.23 -11.19
N GLU A 235 13.88 3.44 -11.73
CA GLU A 235 13.59 2.11 -12.23
C GLU A 235 13.67 1.09 -11.09
N ILE A 236 12.70 0.18 -11.03
CA ILE A 236 12.66 -0.93 -10.08
C ILE A 236 12.72 -2.25 -10.83
N PRO A 237 13.30 -3.31 -10.24
CA PRO A 237 13.40 -4.60 -10.89
C PRO A 237 12.01 -5.20 -11.11
N ASP A 238 11.88 -5.96 -12.19
CA ASP A 238 10.73 -6.79 -12.47
C ASP A 238 10.71 -7.97 -11.50
N VAL A 239 9.78 -7.93 -10.54
CA VAL A 239 9.67 -8.93 -9.47
C VAL A 239 9.37 -10.33 -10.01
N GLU A 240 8.66 -10.45 -11.14
CA GLU A 240 8.26 -11.73 -11.73
C GLU A 240 9.47 -12.62 -12.04
N LYS A 241 10.61 -12.03 -12.40
CA LYS A 241 11.87 -12.76 -12.68
C LYS A 241 12.46 -13.49 -11.48
N PHE A 242 12.01 -13.17 -10.27
CA PHE A 242 12.50 -13.73 -9.00
C PHE A 242 11.46 -14.65 -8.33
N LEU A 243 10.26 -14.72 -8.89
CA LEU A 243 9.20 -15.63 -8.41
C LEU A 243 9.38 -16.99 -9.06
N ALA A 244 9.61 -18.02 -8.26
CA ALA A 244 9.71 -19.42 -8.70
C ALA A 244 8.31 -20.01 -9.03
#